data_93ff714af781e1566fab4702edc0aaac
#
_entry.id   93ff714af781e1566fab4702edc0aaac
#
_cell.length_a   1.000
_cell.length_b   1.000
_cell.length_c   1.000
_cell.angle_alpha   90.00
_cell.angle_beta   90.00
_cell.angle_gamma   90.00
#
_symmetry.space_group_name_H-M   'P 1'
#
loop_
_entity.id
_entity.type
_entity.pdbx_description
1 polymer ?
#
loop_
_entity_poly.entity_id
_entity_poly.type
_entity_poly.pdbx_seq_one_letter_code
_entity_poly.pdbx_strand_id
1 'polypeptide(L)'
;MSMQPPERRDIPAATVTRLPQYLRSLHTLAAGGVTSVSSDELAAASGVRSTQLRKDLSHLGSHGVRGVGYDVAHLTAELARALGVTRTWPVAIVGMGNLGRALAAYSGFAPEGFDIVAVLDHDPALVGDSVGGLSVRPMTDLPILVAEKGIGIGVLATSVAGAQSAADSLIAAGVEAILSFVPVALAVPPHVSVRRVDLATELHVLAFLRQSDSIAATTPNPTDVGRAG
;
A
#
# COMPACT_ATOMS: atom_id res chain seq x y z
N MET A 1 -5.43 12.05 32.49
CA MET A 1 -5.09 13.03 31.43
C MET A 1 -5.39 12.35 30.10
N SER A 2 -6.58 12.56 29.55
CA SER A 2 -7.00 11.96 28.26
C SER A 2 -6.22 12.65 27.14
N MET A 3 -5.30 11.92 26.53
CA MET A 3 -4.64 12.34 25.30
C MET A 3 -5.66 12.24 24.17
N GLN A 4 -6.21 13.38 23.76
CA GLN A 4 -7.01 13.46 22.52
C GLN A 4 -6.14 12.94 21.35
N PRO A 5 -6.69 12.06 20.51
CA PRO A 5 -5.99 11.67 19.29
C PRO A 5 -5.76 12.93 18.44
N PRO A 6 -4.61 13.07 17.76
CA PRO A 6 -4.36 14.20 16.90
C PRO A 6 -5.50 14.32 15.88
N GLU A 7 -6.07 15.53 15.75
CA GLU A 7 -7.05 15.83 14.71
C GLU A 7 -6.53 15.25 13.38
N ARG A 8 -7.29 14.33 12.78
CA ARG A 8 -7.03 13.87 11.42
C ARG A 8 -7.13 15.10 10.53
N ARG A 9 -5.99 15.69 10.19
CA ARG A 9 -5.95 16.69 9.11
C ARG A 9 -6.59 16.02 7.90
N ASP A 10 -7.49 16.74 7.26
CA ASP A 10 -8.23 16.22 6.10
C ASP A 10 -7.28 16.17 4.90
N ILE A 11 -6.42 15.11 4.90
CA ILE A 11 -5.43 14.89 3.84
C ILE A 11 -6.15 14.22 2.69
N PRO A 12 -6.14 14.79 1.47
CA PRO A 12 -6.82 14.20 0.33
C PRO A 12 -6.35 12.77 0.07
N ALA A 13 -7.27 11.85 -0.24
CA ALA A 13 -6.97 10.44 -0.47
C ALA A 13 -5.87 10.22 -1.53
N ALA A 14 -5.86 11.04 -2.59
CA ALA A 14 -4.83 11.02 -3.60
C ALA A 14 -3.43 11.39 -3.05
N THR A 15 -3.35 12.29 -2.07
CA THR A 15 -2.10 12.61 -1.37
C THR A 15 -1.67 11.41 -0.54
N VAL A 16 -2.56 10.85 0.30
CA VAL A 16 -2.26 9.67 1.14
C VAL A 16 -1.69 8.51 0.32
N THR A 17 -2.18 8.30 -0.89
CA THR A 17 -1.68 7.24 -1.79
C THR A 17 -0.22 7.42 -2.19
N ARG A 18 0.29 8.66 -2.23
CA ARG A 18 1.69 8.97 -2.62
C ARG A 18 2.66 9.04 -1.44
N LEU A 19 2.18 9.31 -0.21
CA LEU A 19 3.07 9.46 0.96
C LEU A 19 3.97 8.24 1.21
N PRO A 20 3.53 6.97 1.04
CA PRO A 20 4.41 5.82 1.19
C PRO A 20 5.60 5.82 0.23
N GLN A 21 5.40 6.32 -1.01
CA GLN A 21 6.47 6.43 -1.99
C GLN A 21 7.51 7.47 -1.59
N TYR A 22 7.07 8.62 -1.04
CA TYR A 22 7.98 9.64 -0.50
C TYR A 22 8.78 9.10 0.69
N LEU A 23 8.11 8.39 1.61
CA LEU A 23 8.77 7.78 2.76
C LEU A 23 9.87 6.78 2.32
N ARG A 24 9.57 5.92 1.36
CA ARG A 24 10.54 4.96 0.80
C ARG A 24 11.74 5.66 0.14
N SER A 25 11.49 6.72 -0.64
CA SER A 25 12.55 7.51 -1.26
C SER A 25 13.45 8.16 -0.21
N LEU A 26 12.88 8.68 0.89
CA LEU A 26 13.65 9.24 2.01
C LEU A 26 14.49 8.18 2.73
N HIS A 27 13.95 6.97 2.96
CA HIS A 27 14.73 5.87 3.54
C HIS A 27 15.94 5.51 2.67
N THR A 28 15.74 5.47 1.33
CA THR A 28 16.85 5.21 0.40
C THR A 28 17.90 6.32 0.43
N LEU A 29 17.48 7.58 0.48
CA LEU A 29 18.39 8.73 0.59
C LEU A 29 19.15 8.72 1.92
N ALA A 30 18.47 8.45 3.03
CA ALA A 30 19.08 8.33 4.35
C ALA A 30 20.12 7.19 4.41
N ALA A 31 19.81 6.03 3.83
CA ALA A 31 20.76 4.92 3.71
C ALA A 31 21.99 5.28 2.88
N GLY A 32 21.87 6.20 1.92
CA GLY A 32 22.97 6.80 1.16
C GLY A 32 23.71 7.93 1.89
N GLY A 33 23.37 8.24 3.14
CA GLY A 33 24.00 9.29 3.94
C GLY A 33 23.53 10.71 3.63
N VAL A 34 22.42 10.88 2.87
CA VAL A 34 21.87 12.19 2.54
C VAL A 34 21.09 12.74 3.73
N THR A 35 21.48 13.93 4.22
CA THR A 35 20.84 14.59 5.37
C THR A 35 19.86 15.68 4.98
N SER A 36 20.02 16.25 3.79
CA SER A 36 19.13 17.29 3.25
C SER A 36 18.82 17.00 1.78
N VAL A 37 17.58 17.23 1.36
CA VAL A 37 17.11 16.97 0.00
C VAL A 37 16.23 18.10 -0.50
N SER A 38 16.42 18.55 -1.74
CA SER A 38 15.55 19.53 -2.39
C SER A 38 14.21 18.90 -2.81
N SER A 39 13.20 19.75 -3.05
CA SER A 39 11.92 19.27 -3.59
C SER A 39 12.07 18.59 -4.95
N ASP A 40 13.03 19.03 -5.77
CA ASP A 40 13.22 18.48 -7.12
C ASP A 40 13.89 17.12 -7.07
N GLU A 41 14.91 16.94 -6.21
CA GLU A 41 15.58 15.65 -5.99
C GLU A 41 14.62 14.61 -5.39
N LEU A 42 13.86 14.98 -4.34
CA LEU A 42 12.91 14.05 -3.72
C LEU A 42 11.77 13.70 -4.70
N ALA A 43 11.29 14.65 -5.48
CA ALA A 43 10.28 14.42 -6.50
C ALA A 43 10.77 13.48 -7.59
N ALA A 44 12.01 13.69 -8.07
CA ALA A 44 12.65 12.80 -9.05
C ALA A 44 12.80 11.38 -8.50
N ALA A 45 13.31 11.23 -7.26
CA ALA A 45 13.44 9.94 -6.59
C ALA A 45 12.09 9.23 -6.38
N SER A 46 11.01 10.00 -6.27
CA SER A 46 9.65 9.51 -6.06
C SER A 46 8.81 9.43 -7.33
N GLY A 47 9.37 9.71 -8.51
CA GLY A 47 8.65 9.63 -9.78
C GLY A 47 7.46 10.60 -9.92
N VAL A 48 7.49 11.75 -9.23
CA VAL A 48 6.43 12.77 -9.28
C VAL A 48 6.98 14.13 -9.70
N ARG A 49 6.10 15.10 -9.99
CA ARG A 49 6.52 16.49 -10.23
C ARG A 49 6.77 17.20 -8.90
N SER A 50 7.78 18.06 -8.83
CA SER A 50 8.12 18.81 -7.61
C SER A 50 6.99 19.72 -7.12
N THR A 51 6.17 20.25 -8.02
CA THR A 51 4.95 21.00 -7.66
C THR A 51 3.93 20.13 -6.94
N GLN A 52 3.77 18.86 -7.36
CA GLN A 52 2.88 17.90 -6.72
C GLN A 52 3.42 17.51 -5.35
N LEU A 53 4.70 17.20 -5.24
CA LEU A 53 5.36 16.90 -3.97
C LEU A 53 5.14 18.03 -2.95
N ARG A 54 5.44 19.29 -3.33
CA ARG A 54 5.26 20.45 -2.44
C ARG A 54 3.80 20.60 -1.98
N LYS A 55 2.84 20.41 -2.89
CA LYS A 55 1.42 20.44 -2.55
C LYS A 55 1.05 19.34 -1.55
N ASP A 56 1.52 18.11 -1.79
CA ASP A 56 1.24 16.99 -0.90
C ASP A 56 1.84 17.19 0.50
N LEU A 57 3.10 17.64 0.58
CA LEU A 57 3.77 17.90 1.86
C LEU A 57 3.14 19.07 2.61
N SER A 58 2.58 20.08 1.92
CA SER A 58 1.89 21.18 2.59
C SER A 58 0.66 20.74 3.39
N HIS A 59 -0.02 19.64 2.97
CA HIS A 59 -1.12 19.06 3.75
C HIS A 59 -0.66 18.48 5.09
N LEU A 60 0.62 18.11 5.20
CA LEU A 60 1.22 17.63 6.44
C LEU A 60 1.72 18.79 7.33
N GLY A 61 1.81 20.00 6.78
CA GLY A 61 2.45 21.14 7.44
C GLY A 61 3.96 21.17 7.26
N SER A 62 4.50 20.27 6.44
CA SER A 62 5.94 20.22 6.13
C SER A 62 6.28 21.26 5.07
N HIS A 63 7.07 22.23 5.44
CA HIS A 63 7.56 23.25 4.53
C HIS A 63 9.08 23.17 4.45
N GLY A 64 9.60 22.94 3.24
CA GLY A 64 11.04 23.02 3.01
C GLY A 64 11.57 24.43 3.23
N VAL A 65 12.79 24.55 3.71
CA VAL A 65 13.48 25.84 3.85
C VAL A 65 13.93 26.30 2.46
N ARG A 66 13.59 27.53 2.09
CA ARG A 66 13.92 28.09 0.78
C ARG A 66 15.42 28.09 0.56
N GLY A 67 15.89 27.47 -0.53
CA GLY A 67 17.30 27.33 -0.88
C GLY A 67 18.05 26.19 -0.14
N VAL A 68 17.41 25.52 0.84
CA VAL A 68 18.00 24.40 1.60
C VAL A 68 17.29 23.08 1.31
N GLY A 69 15.97 23.10 1.16
CA GLY A 69 15.14 21.90 0.97
C GLY A 69 14.57 21.38 2.28
N TYR A 70 14.50 20.05 2.42
CA TYR A 70 13.95 19.33 3.57
C TYR A 70 15.07 18.60 4.30
N ASP A 71 15.05 18.64 5.62
CA ASP A 71 15.82 17.70 6.45
C ASP A 71 15.23 16.30 6.29
N VAL A 72 16.06 15.33 5.90
CA VAL A 72 15.63 13.97 5.57
C VAL A 72 15.08 13.24 6.79
N ALA A 73 15.75 13.35 7.94
CA ALA A 73 15.32 12.66 9.16
C ALA A 73 14.01 13.24 9.70
N HIS A 74 13.88 14.56 9.68
CA HIS A 74 12.68 15.26 10.13
C HIS A 74 11.47 14.91 9.25
N LEU A 75 11.62 15.01 7.93
CA LEU A 75 10.52 14.70 6.99
C LEU A 75 10.14 13.21 7.03
N THR A 76 11.12 12.30 7.19
CA THR A 76 10.86 10.88 7.40
C THR A 76 9.98 10.65 8.63
N ALA A 77 10.31 11.27 9.76
CA ALA A 77 9.53 11.13 10.99
C ALA A 77 8.11 11.72 10.86
N GLU A 78 7.95 12.83 10.13
CA GLU A 78 6.63 13.42 9.88
C GLU A 78 5.76 12.53 8.99
N LEU A 79 6.31 11.99 7.90
CA LEU A 79 5.61 11.06 7.02
C LEU A 79 5.24 9.76 7.73
N ALA A 80 6.16 9.17 8.50
CA ALA A 80 5.89 7.96 9.27
C ALA A 80 4.76 8.17 10.29
N ARG A 81 4.74 9.34 10.95
CA ARG A 81 3.66 9.72 11.88
C ARG A 81 2.32 9.91 11.15
N ALA A 82 2.31 10.58 10.01
CA ALA A 82 1.11 10.80 9.22
C ALA A 82 0.51 9.51 8.67
N LEU A 83 1.36 8.57 8.26
CA LEU A 83 0.98 7.23 7.79
C LEU A 83 0.64 6.26 8.92
N GLY A 84 0.93 6.62 10.18
CA GLY A 84 0.70 5.76 11.35
C GLY A 84 1.67 4.59 11.45
N VAL A 85 2.79 4.60 10.71
CA VAL A 85 3.81 3.52 10.73
C VAL A 85 4.94 3.77 11.74
N THR A 86 4.70 4.64 12.71
CA THR A 86 5.57 4.79 13.90
C THR A 86 5.41 3.64 14.90
N ARG A 87 4.41 2.80 14.68
CA ARG A 87 4.16 1.55 15.42
C ARG A 87 4.03 0.39 14.43
N THR A 88 4.30 -0.81 14.88
CA THR A 88 4.06 -2.02 14.08
C THR A 88 2.56 -2.34 14.04
N TRP A 89 2.06 -2.70 12.87
CA TRP A 89 0.70 -3.13 12.64
C TRP A 89 0.65 -4.65 12.51
N PRO A 90 -0.01 -5.37 13.45
CA PRO A 90 -0.26 -6.80 13.28
C PRO A 90 -1.26 -7.06 12.16
N VAL A 91 -0.91 -7.99 11.29
CA VAL A 91 -1.66 -8.32 10.06
C VAL A 91 -2.03 -9.80 10.05
N ALA A 92 -3.27 -10.11 9.67
CA ALA A 92 -3.68 -11.48 9.34
C ALA A 92 -3.81 -11.63 7.82
N ILE A 93 -3.37 -12.78 7.29
CA ILE A 93 -3.63 -13.17 5.90
C ILE A 93 -4.65 -14.30 5.88
N VAL A 94 -5.72 -14.10 5.11
CA VAL A 94 -6.79 -15.08 4.91
C VAL A 94 -6.74 -15.61 3.48
N GLY A 95 -6.64 -16.92 3.34
CA GLY A 95 -6.49 -17.64 2.06
C GLY A 95 -5.03 -18.03 1.82
N MET A 96 -4.73 -19.33 1.98
CA MET A 96 -3.39 -19.91 1.87
C MET A 96 -3.16 -20.64 0.54
N GLY A 97 -3.77 -20.13 -0.53
CA GLY A 97 -3.39 -20.49 -1.89
C GLY A 97 -2.01 -19.91 -2.27
N ASN A 98 -1.65 -19.98 -3.54
CA ASN A 98 -0.32 -19.55 -4.02
C ASN A 98 0.03 -18.11 -3.62
N LEU A 99 -0.91 -17.17 -3.78
CA LEU A 99 -0.68 -15.76 -3.46
C LEU A 99 -0.56 -15.55 -1.95
N GLY A 100 -1.46 -16.13 -1.15
CA GLY A 100 -1.43 -15.98 0.32
C GLY A 100 -0.13 -16.53 0.91
N ARG A 101 0.33 -17.69 0.45
CA ARG A 101 1.62 -18.27 0.85
C ARG A 101 2.80 -17.37 0.48
N ALA A 102 2.79 -16.80 -0.73
CA ALA A 102 3.83 -15.88 -1.17
C ALA A 102 3.86 -14.59 -0.32
N LEU A 103 2.69 -14.02 -0.01
CA LEU A 103 2.58 -12.84 0.84
C LEU A 103 3.01 -13.13 2.28
N ALA A 104 2.64 -14.27 2.85
CA ALA A 104 3.03 -14.66 4.20
C ALA A 104 4.55 -14.89 4.36
N ALA A 105 5.22 -15.31 3.29
CA ALA A 105 6.67 -15.50 3.25
C ALA A 105 7.45 -14.23 2.86
N TYR A 106 6.75 -13.14 2.51
CA TYR A 106 7.40 -11.93 2.02
C TYR A 106 8.02 -11.11 3.16
N SER A 107 9.34 -11.01 3.18
CA SER A 107 10.11 -10.31 4.22
C SER A 107 10.05 -8.78 4.16
N GLY A 108 9.51 -8.21 3.07
CA GLY A 108 9.47 -6.76 2.86
C GLY A 108 8.40 -6.02 3.67
N PHE A 109 7.50 -6.70 4.36
CA PHE A 109 6.47 -6.06 5.18
C PHE A 109 7.02 -5.55 6.52
N ALA A 110 7.85 -6.33 7.20
CA ALA A 110 8.35 -5.99 8.52
C ALA A 110 9.17 -4.67 8.56
N PRO A 111 10.07 -4.37 7.61
CA PRO A 111 10.77 -3.09 7.56
C PRO A 111 9.83 -1.89 7.32
N GLU A 112 8.66 -2.12 6.73
CA GLU A 112 7.65 -1.09 6.46
C GLU A 112 6.64 -0.93 7.61
N GLY A 113 6.85 -1.62 8.75
CA GLY A 113 6.00 -1.52 9.94
C GLY A 113 4.78 -2.45 9.95
N PHE A 114 4.77 -3.52 9.16
CA PHE A 114 3.69 -4.51 9.12
C PHE A 114 4.21 -5.89 9.51
N ASP A 115 3.61 -6.49 10.53
CA ASP A 115 3.99 -7.82 11.02
C ASP A 115 2.90 -8.84 10.72
N ILE A 116 3.23 -9.88 9.95
CA ILE A 116 2.29 -10.97 9.66
C ILE A 116 2.29 -11.89 10.89
N VAL A 117 1.23 -11.81 11.67
CA VAL A 117 1.12 -12.55 12.95
C VAL A 117 0.14 -13.72 12.90
N ALA A 118 -0.67 -13.82 11.84
CA ALA A 118 -1.62 -14.91 11.65
C ALA A 118 -1.83 -15.21 10.17
N VAL A 119 -1.92 -16.49 9.85
CA VAL A 119 -2.28 -17.00 8.52
C VAL A 119 -3.43 -18.00 8.68
N LEU A 120 -4.52 -17.80 7.92
CA LEU A 120 -5.76 -18.57 8.10
C LEU A 120 -6.28 -19.08 6.76
N ASP A 121 -6.93 -20.23 6.79
CA ASP A 121 -7.69 -20.75 5.67
C ASP A 121 -8.98 -21.44 6.14
N HIS A 122 -9.96 -21.54 5.22
CA HIS A 122 -11.19 -22.28 5.46
C HIS A 122 -11.05 -23.78 5.13
N ASP A 123 -10.05 -24.16 4.32
CA ASP A 123 -9.80 -25.52 3.92
C ASP A 123 -9.09 -26.27 5.06
N PRO A 124 -9.76 -27.31 5.64
CA PRO A 124 -9.15 -28.12 6.70
C PRO A 124 -7.86 -28.83 6.26
N ALA A 125 -7.69 -29.09 4.97
CA ALA A 125 -6.50 -29.76 4.43
C ALA A 125 -5.24 -28.89 4.52
N LEU A 126 -5.40 -27.56 4.63
CA LEU A 126 -4.29 -26.61 4.74
C LEU A 126 -3.99 -26.25 6.22
N VAL A 127 -4.91 -26.56 7.14
CA VAL A 127 -4.74 -26.24 8.57
C VAL A 127 -3.59 -27.06 9.16
N GLY A 128 -2.66 -26.37 9.83
CA GLY A 128 -1.45 -26.97 10.39
C GLY A 128 -0.22 -26.87 9.49
N ASP A 129 -0.39 -26.55 8.21
CA ASP A 129 0.75 -26.26 7.33
C ASP A 129 1.60 -25.11 7.89
N SER A 130 2.91 -25.14 7.63
CA SER A 130 3.80 -24.03 7.98
C SER A 130 3.99 -23.10 6.76
N VAL A 131 3.70 -21.82 6.93
CA VAL A 131 3.87 -20.78 5.90
C VAL A 131 4.48 -19.52 6.53
N GLY A 132 5.61 -19.07 6.01
CA GLY A 132 6.30 -17.88 6.56
C GLY A 132 6.71 -18.01 8.03
N GLY A 133 6.92 -19.24 8.53
CA GLY A 133 7.21 -19.49 9.94
C GLY A 133 5.98 -19.53 10.85
N LEU A 134 4.78 -19.34 10.30
CA LEU A 134 3.50 -19.42 11.01
C LEU A 134 2.75 -20.70 10.64
N SER A 135 1.99 -21.26 11.58
CA SER A 135 1.06 -22.37 11.30
C SER A 135 -0.26 -21.83 10.78
N VAL A 136 -0.77 -22.40 9.69
CA VAL A 136 -2.10 -22.07 9.15
C VAL A 136 -3.17 -22.46 10.15
N ARG A 137 -4.02 -21.50 10.52
CA ARG A 137 -5.09 -21.68 11.50
C ARG A 137 -6.46 -21.74 10.79
N PRO A 138 -7.42 -22.44 11.35
CA PRO A 138 -8.79 -22.43 10.83
C PRO A 138 -9.44 -21.05 11.04
N MET A 139 -10.40 -20.69 10.20
CA MET A 139 -11.12 -19.40 10.32
C MET A 139 -11.86 -19.22 11.64
N THR A 140 -12.20 -20.32 12.32
CA THR A 140 -12.81 -20.29 13.67
C THR A 140 -11.92 -19.66 14.74
N ASP A 141 -10.61 -19.64 14.54
CA ASP A 141 -9.64 -19.08 15.47
C ASP A 141 -9.48 -17.55 15.30
N LEU A 142 -10.01 -16.99 14.22
CA LEU A 142 -9.81 -15.58 13.87
C LEU A 142 -10.20 -14.61 15.01
N PRO A 143 -11.36 -14.72 15.68
CA PRO A 143 -11.72 -13.80 16.77
C PRO A 143 -10.72 -13.81 17.92
N ILE A 144 -10.23 -14.99 18.30
CA ILE A 144 -9.25 -15.15 19.38
C ILE A 144 -7.92 -14.52 18.98
N LEU A 145 -7.45 -14.79 17.74
CA LEU A 145 -6.19 -14.25 17.22
C LEU A 145 -6.23 -12.73 17.09
N VAL A 146 -7.37 -12.17 16.68
CA VAL A 146 -7.55 -10.71 16.59
C VAL A 146 -7.43 -10.08 17.97
N ALA A 147 -8.10 -10.66 18.98
CA ALA A 147 -8.07 -10.14 20.35
C ALA A 147 -6.68 -10.28 21.00
N GLU A 148 -6.03 -11.44 20.87
CA GLU A 148 -4.74 -11.72 21.52
C GLU A 148 -3.58 -10.97 20.86
N LYS A 149 -3.58 -10.86 19.54
CA LYS A 149 -2.47 -10.28 18.77
C LYS A 149 -2.69 -8.82 18.36
N GLY A 150 -3.87 -8.27 18.63
CA GLY A 150 -4.23 -6.89 18.28
C GLY A 150 -4.27 -6.66 16.76
N ILE A 151 -4.73 -7.64 15.99
CA ILE A 151 -4.76 -7.58 14.53
C ILE A 151 -5.69 -6.45 14.07
N GLY A 152 -5.12 -5.44 13.42
CA GLY A 152 -5.87 -4.30 12.89
C GLY A 152 -6.08 -4.31 11.37
N ILE A 153 -5.32 -5.15 10.66
CA ILE A 153 -5.35 -5.22 9.20
C ILE A 153 -5.54 -6.67 8.76
N GLY A 154 -6.49 -6.92 7.86
CA GLY A 154 -6.70 -8.19 7.19
C GLY A 154 -6.27 -8.14 5.73
N VAL A 155 -5.58 -9.17 5.25
CA VAL A 155 -5.26 -9.36 3.84
C VAL A 155 -6.09 -10.51 3.29
N LEU A 156 -6.87 -10.27 2.23
CA LEU A 156 -7.65 -11.29 1.55
C LEU A 156 -6.93 -11.77 0.29
N ALA A 157 -6.54 -13.03 0.29
CA ALA A 157 -5.95 -13.75 -0.84
C ALA A 157 -6.73 -15.04 -1.16
N THR A 158 -8.05 -15.00 -0.97
CA THR A 158 -8.98 -16.12 -1.18
C THR A 158 -9.43 -16.22 -2.65
N SER A 159 -10.21 -17.27 -2.96
CA SER A 159 -10.97 -17.30 -4.20
C SER A 159 -12.09 -16.25 -4.21
N VAL A 160 -12.60 -15.93 -5.40
CA VAL A 160 -13.75 -15.00 -5.57
C VAL A 160 -14.96 -15.48 -4.76
N ALA A 161 -15.25 -16.78 -4.76
CA ALA A 161 -16.40 -17.35 -4.06
C ALA A 161 -16.31 -17.21 -2.54
N GLY A 162 -15.10 -17.25 -1.96
CA GLY A 162 -14.86 -17.11 -0.51
C GLY A 162 -14.64 -15.69 -0.02
N ALA A 163 -14.49 -14.71 -0.93
CA ALA A 163 -14.03 -13.38 -0.57
C ALA A 163 -14.97 -12.64 0.40
N GLN A 164 -16.27 -12.63 0.14
CA GLN A 164 -17.24 -11.94 1.00
C GLN A 164 -17.32 -12.58 2.38
N SER A 165 -17.42 -13.90 2.47
CA SER A 165 -17.46 -14.62 3.75
C SER A 165 -16.19 -14.40 4.59
N ALA A 166 -15.03 -14.35 3.95
CA ALA A 166 -13.78 -14.05 4.64
C ALA A 166 -13.72 -12.61 5.13
N ALA A 167 -14.23 -11.65 4.34
CA ALA A 167 -14.35 -10.25 4.75
C ALA A 167 -15.30 -10.10 5.93
N ASP A 168 -16.48 -10.75 5.88
CA ASP A 168 -17.47 -10.73 6.97
C ASP A 168 -16.87 -11.28 8.27
N SER A 169 -16.09 -12.36 8.18
CA SER A 169 -15.40 -12.95 9.33
C SER A 169 -14.37 -12.01 9.94
N LEU A 170 -13.56 -11.32 9.11
CA LEU A 170 -12.62 -10.30 9.57
C LEU A 170 -13.32 -9.15 10.28
N ILE A 171 -14.40 -8.65 9.70
CA ILE A 171 -15.19 -7.54 10.24
C ILE A 171 -15.86 -7.95 11.56
N ALA A 172 -16.45 -9.13 11.62
CA ALA A 172 -17.06 -9.66 12.85
C ALA A 172 -16.04 -9.85 13.97
N ALA A 173 -14.77 -10.13 13.65
CA ALA A 173 -13.68 -10.22 14.60
C ALA A 173 -13.12 -8.84 15.03
N GLY A 174 -13.59 -7.72 14.43
CA GLY A 174 -13.17 -6.36 14.78
C GLY A 174 -12.07 -5.76 13.88
N VAL A 175 -11.77 -6.38 12.74
CA VAL A 175 -10.82 -5.82 11.76
C VAL A 175 -11.53 -4.75 10.91
N GLU A 176 -10.99 -3.53 10.89
CA GLU A 176 -11.57 -2.37 10.19
C GLU A 176 -10.79 -1.96 8.91
N ALA A 177 -9.67 -2.60 8.63
CA ALA A 177 -8.86 -2.32 7.45
C ALA A 177 -8.56 -3.61 6.68
N ILE A 178 -8.93 -3.65 5.39
CA ILE A 178 -8.81 -4.84 4.54
C ILE A 178 -8.04 -4.49 3.27
N LEU A 179 -6.96 -5.22 3.00
CA LEU A 179 -6.29 -5.25 1.71
C LEU A 179 -6.77 -6.47 0.93
N SER A 180 -7.51 -6.28 -0.16
CA SER A 180 -8.07 -7.37 -0.96
C SER A 180 -7.31 -7.52 -2.28
N PHE A 181 -6.82 -8.73 -2.55
CA PHE A 181 -6.29 -9.16 -3.84
C PHE A 181 -7.34 -9.86 -4.70
N VAL A 182 -8.58 -9.92 -4.22
CA VAL A 182 -9.67 -10.56 -4.97
C VAL A 182 -10.32 -9.52 -5.90
N PRO A 183 -10.51 -9.82 -7.20
CA PRO A 183 -10.99 -8.85 -8.20
C PRO A 183 -12.50 -8.63 -8.16
N VAL A 184 -13.08 -8.55 -6.95
CA VAL A 184 -14.51 -8.26 -6.74
C VAL A 184 -14.69 -7.15 -5.71
N ALA A 185 -15.81 -6.42 -5.83
CA ALA A 185 -16.20 -5.46 -4.80
C ALA A 185 -16.75 -6.23 -3.59
N LEU A 186 -16.31 -5.83 -2.40
CA LEU A 186 -16.81 -6.36 -1.13
C LEU A 186 -17.87 -5.42 -0.57
N ALA A 187 -18.96 -6.00 -0.08
CA ALA A 187 -19.98 -5.27 0.67
C ALA A 187 -19.50 -5.14 2.12
N VAL A 188 -19.16 -3.93 2.55
CA VAL A 188 -18.65 -3.68 3.90
C VAL A 188 -19.36 -2.49 4.55
N PRO A 189 -19.43 -2.42 5.90
CA PRO A 189 -19.93 -1.26 6.61
C PRO A 189 -19.09 0.00 6.33
N PRO A 190 -19.66 1.22 6.45
CA PRO A 190 -18.96 2.48 6.13
C PRO A 190 -17.69 2.75 6.94
N HIS A 191 -17.56 2.18 8.13
CA HIS A 191 -16.38 2.34 8.99
C HIS A 191 -15.22 1.43 8.60
N VAL A 192 -15.45 0.44 7.74
CA VAL A 192 -14.42 -0.49 7.26
C VAL A 192 -13.75 0.04 6.01
N SER A 193 -12.45 0.19 6.04
CA SER A 193 -11.66 0.63 4.91
C SER A 193 -11.21 -0.56 4.07
N VAL A 194 -11.54 -0.58 2.78
CA VAL A 194 -11.08 -1.61 1.85
C VAL A 194 -10.20 -1.00 0.77
N ARG A 195 -9.01 -1.56 0.60
CA ARG A 195 -8.12 -1.27 -0.54
C ARG A 195 -8.03 -2.54 -1.39
N ARG A 196 -8.32 -2.40 -2.69
CA ARG A 196 -8.22 -3.50 -3.63
C ARG A 196 -6.97 -3.36 -4.49
N VAL A 197 -6.26 -4.45 -4.66
CA VAL A 197 -5.13 -4.60 -5.57
C VAL A 197 -5.54 -5.61 -6.65
N ASP A 198 -5.73 -5.12 -7.87
CA ASP A 198 -6.11 -5.95 -9.02
C ASP A 198 -4.97 -5.93 -10.05
N LEU A 199 -4.17 -6.99 -10.03
CA LEU A 199 -3.00 -7.12 -10.90
C LEU A 199 -3.39 -7.18 -12.39
N ALA A 200 -4.55 -7.72 -12.72
CA ALA A 200 -5.01 -7.77 -14.11
C ALA A 200 -5.36 -6.37 -14.63
N THR A 201 -5.95 -5.51 -13.80
CA THR A 201 -6.21 -4.12 -14.14
C THR A 201 -4.90 -3.37 -14.47
N GLU A 202 -3.83 -3.56 -13.70
CA GLU A 202 -2.53 -2.96 -13.99
C GLU A 202 -1.94 -3.44 -15.32
N LEU A 203 -2.09 -4.73 -15.64
CA LEU A 203 -1.67 -5.29 -16.92
C LEU A 203 -2.50 -4.72 -18.09
N HIS A 204 -3.81 -4.50 -17.91
CA HIS A 204 -4.64 -3.86 -18.93
C HIS A 204 -4.19 -2.42 -19.22
N VAL A 205 -3.83 -1.66 -18.16
CA VAL A 205 -3.27 -0.31 -18.32
C VAL A 205 -1.97 -0.34 -19.13
N LEU A 206 -1.07 -1.27 -18.82
CA LEU A 206 0.18 -1.44 -19.57
C LEU A 206 -0.06 -1.84 -21.02
N ALA A 207 -1.00 -2.73 -21.30
CA ALA A 207 -1.38 -3.12 -22.66
C ALA A 207 -1.90 -1.92 -23.47
N PHE A 208 -2.74 -1.08 -22.86
CA PHE A 208 -3.24 0.16 -23.47
C PHE A 208 -2.10 1.12 -23.81
N LEU A 209 -1.18 1.37 -22.87
CA LEU A 209 -0.04 2.28 -23.09
C LEU A 209 0.84 1.79 -24.24
N ARG A 210 1.14 0.50 -24.32
CA ARG A 210 1.92 -0.11 -25.41
C ARG A 210 1.24 0.04 -26.78
N GLN A 211 -0.08 -0.12 -26.82
CA GLN A 211 -0.83 0.06 -28.07
C GLN A 211 -0.83 1.52 -28.53
N SER A 212 -0.93 2.47 -27.60
CA SER A 212 -0.91 3.90 -27.91
C SER A 212 0.43 4.35 -28.49
N ASP A 213 1.56 3.85 -27.97
CA ASP A 213 2.90 4.13 -28.48
C ASP A 213 3.09 3.58 -29.90
N SER A 214 2.54 2.42 -30.24
CA SER A 214 2.64 1.83 -31.58
C SER A 214 1.81 2.60 -32.63
N ILE A 215 0.67 3.16 -32.23
CA ILE A 215 -0.17 4.01 -33.11
C ILE A 215 0.55 5.34 -33.39
N ALA A 216 1.17 5.95 -32.39
CA ALA A 216 1.93 7.19 -32.53
C ALA A 216 3.17 7.02 -33.46
N ALA A 217 3.83 5.86 -33.38
CA ALA A 217 4.98 5.54 -34.22
C ALA A 217 4.61 5.23 -35.70
N THR A 218 3.34 4.91 -35.98
CA THR A 218 2.86 4.52 -37.33
C THR A 218 2.21 5.70 -38.08
N THR A 219 2.03 6.87 -37.45
CA THR A 219 1.47 8.05 -38.12
C THR A 219 2.57 8.72 -38.94
N PRO A 220 2.52 8.72 -40.28
CA PRO A 220 3.53 9.38 -41.13
C PRO A 220 3.52 10.88 -40.83
N ASN A 221 4.70 11.45 -40.66
CA ASN A 221 4.88 12.89 -40.50
C ASN A 221 4.36 13.62 -41.77
N PRO A 222 3.40 14.58 -41.67
CA PRO A 222 2.82 15.25 -42.85
C PRO A 222 3.79 16.12 -43.62
N THR A 223 5.07 16.18 -43.27
CA THR A 223 6.11 16.96 -43.97
C THR A 223 6.81 16.19 -45.09
N ASP A 224 6.49 14.93 -45.36
CA ASP A 224 7.17 14.14 -46.42
C ASP A 224 6.42 14.08 -47.75
N VAL A 225 5.33 14.84 -47.94
CA VAL A 225 4.53 14.90 -49.18
C VAL A 225 4.87 16.15 -50.01
N GLY A 226 6.11 16.55 -50.03
CA GLY A 226 6.48 17.79 -50.72
C GLY A 226 7.80 17.79 -51.48
N ARG A 227 8.26 16.63 -52.02
CA ARG A 227 9.44 16.62 -52.92
C ARG A 227 9.36 15.50 -53.97
N ALA A 228 8.43 15.64 -54.91
CA ALA A 228 8.48 14.98 -56.22
C ALA A 228 7.74 15.89 -57.20
N GLY A 229 8.49 16.73 -57.85
CA GLY A 229 8.06 17.61 -58.89
C GLY A 229 9.29 18.20 -59.55
#